data_3bbd6fd6b03471c3ec45ddfd6e54329e
#
_entry.id   3bbd6fd6b03471c3ec45ddfd6e54329e
#
_cell.length_a   1.000
_cell.length_b   1.000
_cell.length_c   1.000
_cell.angle_alpha   90.00
_cell.angle_beta   90.00
_cell.angle_gamma   90.00
#
_symmetry.space_group_name_H-M   'P 1'
#
loop_
_entity.id
_entity.type
_entity.pdbx_description
1 polymer ?
#
loop_
_entity_poly.entity_id
_entity_poly.type
_entity_poly.pdbx_seq_one_letter_code
_entity_poly.pdbx_strand_id
1 'polypeptide(L)'
;MNVLVIWGHPRKDSYCAALAKEYIRGAKEAGVNIESLVLADMRFEMSVVVPSPEDQHMEDDILKAQEWIKWADHLVFVFPTWWGNMPALLKAFLDRVLTPGFAFREIQPDAFNKLLSPRTAQLIATMDTPVLIDRLFNGAPATKSLTNATLKFCGVKPVRKMLLSPIKHSTDEKKQQWLREVYQKGRNLERGVLTPWEKFKKKITPWIQAVRLQFYPMTFFAYGIGAFAFSKLNGDFNILVFVLGYILLFLMEVIVVFSNDYYDRETDRLNRFYSPFSGGSRVLINGLISESALKKAMKILFFISCVLTAVVAFLSAAVFHQVVLMVAVLFLIAISYTAPPLKFSYRGWGEVVVGFTHSFAVILCGFVFQGGSMGVILPWLLGIPLFLSIIPAIIMGGVPDFAADKQAGKGTLAVRLGKNRAAYFAVFFVLLSVISIFFLKESDYLDEVYGNIIYLAIIHAFWLLSMLYKFIRTEKKPNRIDGIMAVSLSYIMWFALVPFIKLA
;
A
#
# COMPACT_ATOMS: atom_id res chain seq x y z
N MET A 1 14.11 -6.62 -25.30
CA MET A 1 14.44 -6.81 -23.88
C MET A 1 15.94 -6.84 -23.74
N ASN A 2 16.47 -6.10 -22.79
CA ASN A 2 17.90 -5.99 -22.52
C ASN A 2 18.29 -6.86 -21.33
N VAL A 3 19.28 -7.70 -21.47
CA VAL A 3 19.72 -8.68 -20.47
C VAL A 3 21.18 -8.45 -20.11
N LEU A 4 21.47 -8.35 -18.82
CA LEU A 4 22.84 -8.24 -18.32
C LEU A 4 23.20 -9.49 -17.52
N VAL A 5 24.25 -10.22 -17.95
CA VAL A 5 24.77 -11.41 -17.25
C VAL A 5 26.01 -11.05 -16.45
N ILE A 6 25.96 -11.22 -15.14
CA ILE A 6 27.02 -10.92 -14.18
C ILE A 6 27.65 -12.23 -13.73
N TRP A 7 28.95 -12.40 -14.07
CA TRP A 7 29.74 -13.59 -13.75
C TRP A 7 30.45 -13.38 -12.42
N GLY A 8 29.83 -13.87 -11.36
CA GLY A 8 30.32 -13.68 -10.00
C GLY A 8 31.41 -14.66 -9.52
N HIS A 9 32.05 -15.39 -10.44
CA HIS A 9 33.16 -16.31 -10.12
C HIS A 9 34.51 -15.66 -10.45
N PRO A 10 35.53 -15.71 -9.55
CA PRO A 10 36.83 -15.10 -9.78
C PRO A 10 37.66 -15.80 -10.88
N ARG A 11 37.33 -17.05 -11.26
CA ARG A 11 38.01 -17.76 -12.35
C ARG A 11 37.10 -17.88 -13.57
N LYS A 12 37.68 -17.61 -14.75
CA LYS A 12 36.97 -17.65 -16.04
C LYS A 12 36.82 -19.06 -16.63
N ASP A 13 37.56 -20.03 -16.12
CA ASP A 13 37.56 -21.45 -16.52
C ASP A 13 36.66 -22.33 -15.60
N SER A 14 35.86 -21.68 -14.79
CA SER A 14 34.97 -22.35 -13.81
C SER A 14 33.70 -22.91 -14.46
N TYR A 15 33.05 -23.85 -13.77
CA TYR A 15 31.73 -24.37 -14.18
C TYR A 15 30.66 -23.25 -14.20
N CYS A 16 30.76 -22.26 -13.30
CA CYS A 16 29.90 -21.05 -13.36
C CYS A 16 30.09 -20.27 -14.67
N ALA A 17 31.33 -20.19 -15.18
CA ALA A 17 31.58 -19.58 -16.49
C ALA A 17 30.95 -20.36 -17.64
N ALA A 18 30.98 -21.70 -17.59
CA ALA A 18 30.27 -22.53 -18.58
C ALA A 18 28.76 -22.32 -18.54
N LEU A 19 28.17 -22.26 -17.34
CA LEU A 19 26.74 -21.94 -17.15
C LEU A 19 26.37 -20.56 -17.71
N ALA A 20 27.22 -19.52 -17.44
CA ALA A 20 26.98 -18.18 -17.96
C ALA A 20 27.03 -18.16 -19.50
N LYS A 21 28.00 -18.84 -20.12
CA LYS A 21 28.11 -18.95 -21.58
C LYS A 21 26.88 -19.63 -22.18
N GLU A 22 26.39 -20.71 -21.58
CA GLU A 22 25.19 -21.41 -22.05
C GLU A 22 23.92 -20.56 -21.92
N TYR A 23 23.79 -19.79 -20.81
CA TYR A 23 22.68 -18.83 -20.68
C TYR A 23 22.73 -17.77 -21.78
N ILE A 24 23.92 -17.19 -22.02
CA ILE A 24 24.15 -16.18 -23.07
C ILE A 24 23.83 -16.75 -24.45
N ARG A 25 24.24 -17.99 -24.74
CA ARG A 25 23.94 -18.66 -26.02
C ARG A 25 22.43 -18.78 -26.23
N GLY A 26 21.70 -19.31 -25.22
CA GLY A 26 20.26 -19.43 -25.31
C GLY A 26 19.55 -18.08 -25.44
N ALA A 27 20.00 -17.07 -24.72
CA ALA A 27 19.44 -15.71 -24.78
C ALA A 27 19.67 -15.03 -26.13
N LYS A 28 20.86 -15.21 -26.75
CA LYS A 28 21.14 -14.70 -28.11
C LYS A 28 20.17 -15.33 -29.13
N GLU A 29 19.93 -16.63 -29.04
CA GLU A 29 18.99 -17.33 -29.92
C GLU A 29 17.53 -16.94 -29.68
N ALA A 30 17.21 -16.39 -28.48
CA ALA A 30 15.91 -15.79 -28.16
C ALA A 30 15.73 -14.38 -28.76
N GLY A 31 16.73 -13.84 -29.44
CA GLY A 31 16.66 -12.51 -30.06
C GLY A 31 16.65 -11.34 -29.07
N VAL A 32 17.17 -11.52 -27.85
CA VAL A 32 17.28 -10.44 -26.84
C VAL A 32 18.64 -9.77 -26.92
N ASN A 33 18.70 -8.47 -26.61
CA ASN A 33 19.96 -7.75 -26.48
C ASN A 33 20.66 -8.21 -25.21
N ILE A 34 21.92 -8.66 -25.32
CA ILE A 34 22.63 -9.23 -24.19
C ILE A 34 24.02 -8.64 -24.03
N GLU A 35 24.35 -8.26 -22.80
CA GLU A 35 25.66 -7.82 -22.36
C GLU A 35 26.13 -8.64 -21.16
N SER A 36 27.42 -8.66 -20.92
CA SER A 36 28.00 -9.43 -19.83
C SER A 36 29.08 -8.67 -19.06
N LEU A 37 29.03 -8.78 -17.74
CA LEU A 37 30.07 -8.30 -16.83
C LEU A 37 30.81 -9.50 -16.25
N VAL A 38 32.06 -9.65 -16.58
CA VAL A 38 32.96 -10.66 -16.02
C VAL A 38 33.71 -10.01 -14.85
N LEU A 39 33.28 -10.24 -13.62
CA LEU A 39 33.82 -9.55 -12.45
C LEU A 39 35.33 -9.81 -12.25
N ALA A 40 35.84 -10.95 -12.72
CA ALA A 40 37.26 -11.28 -12.68
C ALA A 40 38.13 -10.36 -13.57
N ASP A 41 37.54 -9.62 -14.52
CA ASP A 41 38.23 -8.70 -15.41
C ASP A 41 38.14 -7.24 -14.96
N MET A 42 37.23 -6.96 -14.02
CA MET A 42 36.99 -5.61 -13.54
C MET A 42 38.08 -5.15 -12.56
N ARG A 43 38.44 -3.89 -12.68
CA ARG A 43 39.38 -3.22 -11.78
C ARG A 43 38.65 -2.22 -10.91
N PHE A 44 38.52 -2.54 -9.63
CA PHE A 44 37.90 -1.68 -8.63
C PHE A 44 38.38 -2.02 -7.23
N GLU A 45 38.35 -1.05 -6.34
CA GLU A 45 38.64 -1.27 -4.90
C GLU A 45 37.54 -2.11 -4.27
N MET A 46 37.91 -3.26 -3.69
CA MET A 46 36.97 -4.20 -3.15
C MET A 46 36.37 -3.75 -1.80
N SER A 47 37.04 -2.85 -1.10
CA SER A 47 36.64 -2.37 0.22
C SER A 47 35.99 -1.00 0.14
N VAL A 48 34.95 -0.77 0.94
CA VAL A 48 34.42 0.57 1.20
C VAL A 48 35.15 1.11 2.43
N VAL A 49 35.99 2.14 2.22
CA VAL A 49 36.88 2.71 3.25
C VAL A 49 36.46 4.09 3.75
N VAL A 50 35.32 4.58 3.28
CA VAL A 50 34.73 5.87 3.59
C VAL A 50 33.38 5.68 4.32
N PRO A 51 32.86 6.71 5.04
CA PRO A 51 31.61 6.58 5.79
C PRO A 51 30.39 6.19 4.95
N SER A 52 30.30 6.66 3.70
CA SER A 52 29.24 6.27 2.77
C SER A 52 29.81 5.81 1.43
N PRO A 53 29.34 4.72 0.82
CA PRO A 53 29.84 4.23 -0.48
C PRO A 53 29.77 5.25 -1.61
N GLU A 54 28.88 6.23 -1.53
CA GLU A 54 28.76 7.31 -2.53
C GLU A 54 29.88 8.35 -2.45
N ASP A 55 30.56 8.45 -1.29
CA ASP A 55 31.69 9.37 -1.08
C ASP A 55 33.03 8.80 -1.57
N GLN A 56 33.06 7.50 -1.89
CA GLN A 56 34.25 6.85 -2.42
C GLN A 56 34.36 7.08 -3.92
N HIS A 57 35.58 7.36 -4.38
CA HIS A 57 35.85 7.45 -5.82
C HIS A 57 35.33 6.21 -6.56
N MET A 58 34.58 6.45 -7.64
CA MET A 58 34.03 5.37 -8.47
C MET A 58 34.94 5.16 -9.69
N GLU A 59 35.45 3.96 -9.79
CA GLU A 59 36.28 3.54 -10.91
C GLU A 59 35.44 3.40 -12.20
N ASP A 60 36.07 3.56 -13.35
CA ASP A 60 35.42 3.50 -14.68
C ASP A 60 34.62 2.19 -14.86
N ASP A 61 35.14 1.05 -14.35
CA ASP A 61 34.48 -0.23 -14.44
C ASP A 61 33.18 -0.28 -13.59
N ILE A 62 33.15 0.39 -12.44
CA ILE A 62 31.94 0.51 -11.63
C ILE A 62 30.93 1.45 -12.28
N LEU A 63 31.37 2.59 -12.83
CA LEU A 63 30.49 3.51 -13.57
C LEU A 63 29.87 2.82 -14.78
N LYS A 64 30.67 2.10 -15.58
CA LYS A 64 30.18 1.30 -16.69
C LYS A 64 29.19 0.21 -16.27
N ALA A 65 29.44 -0.44 -15.13
CA ALA A 65 28.54 -1.43 -14.59
C ALA A 65 27.20 -0.80 -14.18
N GLN A 66 27.19 0.40 -13.60
CA GLN A 66 25.96 1.14 -13.31
C GLN A 66 25.17 1.47 -14.58
N GLU A 67 25.84 1.91 -15.65
CA GLU A 67 25.20 2.17 -16.95
C GLU A 67 24.54 0.91 -17.51
N TRP A 68 25.24 -0.23 -17.47
CA TRP A 68 24.69 -1.49 -17.96
C TRP A 68 23.55 -2.03 -17.08
N ILE A 69 23.60 -1.83 -15.76
CA ILE A 69 22.48 -2.13 -14.87
C ILE A 69 21.29 -1.23 -15.19
N LYS A 70 21.50 0.06 -15.51
CA LYS A 70 20.44 0.97 -15.96
C LYS A 70 19.82 0.54 -17.28
N TRP A 71 20.64 0.10 -18.22
CA TRP A 71 20.21 -0.36 -19.53
C TRP A 71 19.41 -1.67 -19.48
N ALA A 72 19.74 -2.57 -18.55
CA ALA A 72 19.14 -3.90 -18.47
C ALA A 72 17.69 -3.88 -17.94
N ASP A 73 16.82 -4.69 -18.54
CA ASP A 73 15.49 -5.04 -18.05
C ASP A 73 15.53 -6.27 -17.14
N HIS A 74 16.52 -7.16 -17.38
CA HIS A 74 16.71 -8.41 -16.67
C HIS A 74 18.18 -8.63 -16.29
N LEU A 75 18.43 -8.89 -15.00
CA LEU A 75 19.75 -9.14 -14.44
C LEU A 75 19.93 -10.64 -14.18
N VAL A 76 21.05 -11.20 -14.59
CA VAL A 76 21.38 -12.62 -14.37
C VAL A 76 22.68 -12.72 -13.58
N PHE A 77 22.62 -13.34 -12.42
CA PHE A 77 23.80 -13.54 -11.57
C PHE A 77 24.17 -15.01 -11.59
N VAL A 78 25.40 -15.34 -12.00
CA VAL A 78 25.95 -16.70 -12.04
C VAL A 78 27.13 -16.78 -11.10
N PHE A 79 27.00 -17.53 -9.99
CA PHE A 79 28.02 -17.56 -8.94
C PHE A 79 28.02 -18.87 -8.14
N PRO A 80 29.17 -19.25 -7.53
CA PRO A 80 29.25 -20.35 -6.61
C PRO A 80 28.84 -19.91 -5.19
N THR A 81 28.30 -20.82 -4.40
CA THR A 81 28.11 -20.61 -2.97
C THR A 81 29.33 -21.14 -2.21
N TRP A 82 30.04 -20.24 -1.54
CA TRP A 82 31.18 -20.56 -0.68
C TRP A 82 30.89 -20.15 0.76
N TRP A 83 31.11 -21.07 1.70
CA TRP A 83 30.83 -20.82 3.12
C TRP A 83 29.40 -20.26 3.36
N GLY A 84 28.43 -20.84 2.66
CA GLY A 84 27.02 -20.42 2.75
C GLY A 84 26.72 -19.06 2.15
N ASN A 85 27.68 -18.38 1.47
CA ASN A 85 27.49 -17.05 0.89
C ASN A 85 27.99 -16.96 -0.55
N MET A 86 27.75 -15.82 -1.20
CA MET A 86 28.37 -15.48 -2.47
C MET A 86 29.88 -15.23 -2.33
N PRO A 87 30.69 -15.37 -3.40
CA PRO A 87 32.12 -15.03 -3.35
C PRO A 87 32.34 -13.57 -2.94
N ALA A 88 33.49 -13.32 -2.27
CA ALA A 88 33.88 -11.98 -1.84
C ALA A 88 33.90 -10.97 -3.00
N LEU A 89 34.37 -11.38 -4.17
CA LEU A 89 34.36 -10.53 -5.38
C LEU A 89 32.97 -10.06 -5.76
N LEU A 90 31.97 -10.95 -5.74
CA LEU A 90 30.58 -10.57 -6.05
C LEU A 90 29.99 -9.66 -4.96
N LYS A 91 30.32 -9.94 -3.68
CA LYS A 91 29.86 -9.08 -2.58
C LYS A 91 30.48 -7.68 -2.67
N ALA A 92 31.78 -7.59 -2.91
CA ALA A 92 32.47 -6.32 -3.10
C ALA A 92 31.89 -5.53 -4.27
N PHE A 93 31.65 -6.19 -5.40
CA PHE A 93 31.00 -5.56 -6.56
C PHE A 93 29.62 -4.96 -6.18
N LEU A 94 28.80 -5.71 -5.46
CA LEU A 94 27.48 -5.22 -5.03
C LEU A 94 27.59 -4.02 -4.08
N ASP A 95 28.55 -4.04 -3.15
CA ASP A 95 28.78 -2.93 -2.21
C ASP A 95 29.26 -1.66 -2.91
N ARG A 96 30.03 -1.83 -4.00
CA ARG A 96 30.56 -0.70 -4.79
C ARG A 96 29.56 -0.15 -5.80
N VAL A 97 28.75 -1.03 -6.45
CA VAL A 97 27.88 -0.62 -7.56
C VAL A 97 26.51 -0.13 -7.10
N LEU A 98 25.96 -0.67 -5.99
CA LEU A 98 24.59 -0.36 -5.52
C LEU A 98 24.58 0.80 -4.51
N THR A 99 25.08 1.95 -4.93
CA THR A 99 25.19 3.14 -4.08
C THR A 99 23.86 3.87 -3.88
N PRO A 100 23.73 4.67 -2.80
CA PRO A 100 22.67 5.69 -2.67
C PRO A 100 22.63 6.60 -3.92
N GLY A 101 21.43 7.02 -4.31
CA GLY A 101 21.23 7.81 -5.54
C GLY A 101 21.17 7.00 -6.83
N PHE A 102 21.83 5.83 -6.90
CA PHE A 102 21.77 4.90 -8.03
C PHE A 102 20.77 3.75 -7.82
N ALA A 103 20.92 2.95 -6.76
CA ALA A 103 20.12 1.77 -6.54
C ALA A 103 18.89 2.05 -5.66
N PHE A 104 19.04 2.97 -4.74
CA PHE A 104 17.99 3.42 -3.83
C PHE A 104 18.23 4.88 -3.42
N ARG A 105 17.22 5.51 -2.88
CA ARG A 105 17.31 6.84 -2.26
C ARG A 105 16.50 6.86 -0.99
N GLU A 106 17.13 7.28 0.09
CA GLU A 106 16.42 7.55 1.32
C GLU A 106 15.54 8.80 1.17
N ILE A 107 14.27 8.66 1.51
CA ILE A 107 13.29 9.77 1.47
C ILE A 107 13.06 10.26 2.90
N GLN A 108 13.11 9.35 3.87
CA GLN A 108 12.90 9.56 5.30
C GLN A 108 13.60 8.43 6.06
N PRO A 109 13.85 8.59 7.36
CA PRO A 109 14.26 7.48 8.20
C PRO A 109 13.33 6.28 7.95
N ASP A 110 13.88 5.14 7.57
CA ASP A 110 13.19 3.87 7.28
C ASP A 110 12.31 3.85 5.99
N ALA A 111 12.34 4.88 5.15
CA ALA A 111 11.61 4.92 3.88
C ALA A 111 12.55 5.16 2.69
N PHE A 112 12.58 4.21 1.75
CA PHE A 112 13.49 4.23 0.60
C PHE A 112 12.77 4.16 -0.74
N ASN A 113 13.13 5.04 -1.68
CA ASN A 113 12.80 4.87 -3.09
C ASN A 113 13.68 3.78 -3.70
N LYS A 114 13.06 2.86 -4.42
CA LYS A 114 13.69 1.72 -5.08
C LYS A 114 13.97 2.07 -6.54
N LEU A 115 15.17 2.49 -6.84
CA LEU A 115 15.51 3.09 -8.13
C LEU A 115 15.75 2.07 -9.26
N LEU A 116 15.96 0.79 -8.93
CA LEU A 116 16.13 -0.27 -9.92
C LEU A 116 14.82 -0.98 -10.34
N SER A 117 13.66 -0.47 -9.90
CA SER A 117 12.37 -0.92 -10.45
C SER A 117 12.18 -0.37 -11.88
N PRO A 118 11.55 -1.13 -12.81
CA PRO A 118 10.87 -2.41 -12.65
C PRO A 118 11.66 -3.66 -13.10
N ARG A 119 12.98 -3.69 -12.87
CA ARG A 119 13.86 -4.79 -13.32
C ARG A 119 13.49 -6.11 -12.67
N THR A 120 13.83 -7.22 -13.38
CA THR A 120 13.71 -8.59 -12.89
C THR A 120 15.09 -9.24 -12.77
N ALA A 121 15.22 -10.35 -12.02
CA ALA A 121 16.47 -11.06 -11.96
C ALA A 121 16.33 -12.59 -11.96
N GLN A 122 17.40 -13.26 -12.44
CA GLN A 122 17.63 -14.69 -12.34
C GLN A 122 18.94 -14.93 -11.59
N LEU A 123 18.90 -15.75 -10.53
CA LEU A 123 20.09 -16.26 -9.86
C LEU A 123 20.33 -17.69 -10.33
N ILE A 124 21.56 -17.99 -10.73
CA ILE A 124 22.06 -19.31 -11.03
C ILE A 124 23.23 -19.55 -10.09
N ALA A 125 22.96 -20.30 -9.01
CA ALA A 125 23.95 -20.51 -7.96
C ALA A 125 24.33 -21.99 -7.91
N THR A 126 25.62 -22.28 -7.85
CA THR A 126 26.18 -23.61 -7.66
C THR A 126 26.60 -23.81 -6.21
N MET A 127 26.38 -24.98 -5.65
CA MET A 127 26.77 -25.32 -4.28
C MET A 127 27.03 -26.82 -4.11
N ASP A 128 27.80 -27.20 -3.09
CA ASP A 128 28.01 -28.60 -2.76
C ASP A 128 27.02 -29.11 -1.70
N THR A 129 26.54 -28.25 -0.83
CA THR A 129 25.48 -28.59 0.13
C THR A 129 24.16 -28.85 -0.59
N PRO A 130 23.47 -29.97 -0.32
CA PRO A 130 22.13 -30.22 -0.89
C PRO A 130 21.16 -29.08 -0.60
N VAL A 131 20.36 -28.67 -1.60
CA VAL A 131 19.45 -27.49 -1.51
C VAL A 131 18.51 -27.60 -0.31
N LEU A 132 18.03 -28.79 0.02
CA LEU A 132 17.14 -28.99 1.16
C LEU A 132 17.83 -28.68 2.49
N ILE A 133 19.06 -29.18 2.64
CA ILE A 133 19.88 -28.92 3.84
C ILE A 133 20.21 -27.43 3.96
N ASP A 134 20.63 -26.79 2.87
CA ASP A 134 20.90 -25.35 2.87
C ASP A 134 19.66 -24.53 3.28
N ARG A 135 18.47 -24.93 2.84
CA ARG A 135 17.21 -24.23 3.19
C ARG A 135 16.79 -24.44 4.64
N LEU A 136 16.83 -25.67 5.14
CA LEU A 136 16.26 -26.03 6.43
C LEU A 136 17.22 -25.73 7.59
N PHE A 137 18.52 -25.99 7.42
CA PHE A 137 19.51 -25.88 8.49
C PHE A 137 20.33 -24.60 8.40
N ASN A 138 20.76 -24.19 7.19
CA ASN A 138 21.56 -22.97 7.02
C ASN A 138 20.72 -21.73 6.74
N GLY A 139 19.43 -21.87 6.45
CA GLY A 139 18.54 -20.76 6.15
C GLY A 139 18.74 -20.14 4.77
N ALA A 140 19.50 -20.77 3.86
CA ALA A 140 19.82 -20.32 2.50
C ALA A 140 20.42 -18.89 2.44
N PRO A 141 21.50 -18.59 3.18
CA PRO A 141 21.97 -17.22 3.42
C PRO A 141 22.44 -16.53 2.13
N ALA A 142 23.21 -17.19 1.26
CA ALA A 142 23.68 -16.61 -0.02
C ALA A 142 22.51 -16.08 -0.88
N THR A 143 21.53 -16.94 -1.08
CA THR A 143 20.39 -16.58 -1.96
C THR A 143 19.41 -15.63 -1.30
N LYS A 144 19.22 -15.69 0.03
CA LYS A 144 18.37 -14.74 0.75
C LYS A 144 19.00 -13.35 0.84
N SER A 145 20.30 -13.26 1.13
CA SER A 145 21.03 -12.00 1.15
C SER A 145 20.92 -11.28 -0.18
N LEU A 146 21.29 -11.93 -1.29
CA LEU A 146 21.22 -11.32 -2.60
C LEU A 146 19.77 -11.01 -3.03
N THR A 147 18.82 -11.93 -2.77
CA THR A 147 17.43 -11.73 -3.21
C THR A 147 16.69 -10.70 -2.38
N ASN A 148 16.66 -10.87 -1.05
CA ASN A 148 15.75 -10.11 -0.18
C ASN A 148 16.41 -8.82 0.31
N ALA A 149 17.64 -8.91 0.86
CA ALA A 149 18.32 -7.78 1.44
C ALA A 149 18.93 -6.84 0.38
N THR A 150 19.25 -7.34 -0.81
CA THR A 150 19.90 -6.54 -1.86
C THR A 150 18.93 -6.22 -3.01
N LEU A 151 18.63 -7.19 -3.88
CA LEU A 151 17.89 -6.92 -5.14
C LEU A 151 16.47 -6.42 -4.91
N LYS A 152 15.69 -7.06 -4.03
CA LYS A 152 14.33 -6.61 -3.72
C LYS A 152 14.30 -5.27 -2.98
N PHE A 153 15.31 -5.02 -2.14
CA PHE A 153 15.47 -3.71 -1.49
C PHE A 153 15.65 -2.60 -2.54
N CYS A 154 16.45 -2.83 -3.58
CA CYS A 154 16.66 -1.89 -4.69
C CYS A 154 15.47 -1.85 -5.69
N GLY A 155 14.47 -2.74 -5.57
CA GLY A 155 13.28 -2.77 -6.43
C GLY A 155 13.27 -3.81 -7.54
N VAL A 156 14.31 -4.65 -7.63
CA VAL A 156 14.40 -5.72 -8.61
C VAL A 156 13.50 -6.89 -8.19
N LYS A 157 12.41 -7.13 -8.93
CA LYS A 157 11.44 -8.21 -8.69
C LYS A 157 10.60 -8.52 -9.94
N PRO A 158 10.23 -9.81 -10.18
CA PRO A 158 10.60 -10.99 -9.40
C PRO A 158 12.08 -11.36 -9.52
N VAL A 159 12.62 -12.04 -8.50
CA VAL A 159 13.95 -12.67 -8.51
C VAL A 159 13.74 -14.17 -8.50
N ARG A 160 14.10 -14.83 -9.59
CA ARG A 160 14.03 -16.28 -9.75
C ARG A 160 15.34 -16.93 -9.34
N LYS A 161 15.28 -18.17 -8.88
CA LYS A 161 16.46 -18.91 -8.40
C LYS A 161 16.55 -20.24 -9.12
N MET A 162 17.73 -20.57 -9.56
CA MET A 162 18.11 -21.92 -10.02
C MET A 162 19.34 -22.33 -9.20
N LEU A 163 19.15 -23.34 -8.36
CA LEU A 163 20.18 -23.84 -7.45
C LEU A 163 20.66 -25.17 -7.92
N LEU A 164 21.93 -25.29 -8.23
CA LEU A 164 22.58 -26.47 -8.78
C LEU A 164 23.43 -27.11 -7.70
N SER A 165 23.04 -28.31 -7.25
CA SER A 165 23.64 -28.97 -6.08
C SER A 165 23.32 -30.47 -6.09
N PRO A 166 24.24 -31.29 -5.53
CA PRO A 166 25.63 -31.00 -5.20
C PRO A 166 26.54 -30.99 -6.43
N ILE A 167 27.44 -30.02 -6.58
CA ILE A 167 28.30 -29.92 -7.78
C ILE A 167 29.45 -30.91 -7.75
N LYS A 168 30.16 -31.00 -6.63
CA LYS A 168 31.39 -31.81 -6.48
C LYS A 168 31.13 -33.30 -6.71
N HIS A 169 29.97 -33.80 -6.28
CA HIS A 169 29.61 -35.22 -6.32
C HIS A 169 28.65 -35.56 -7.47
N SER A 170 28.38 -34.62 -8.39
CA SER A 170 27.53 -34.86 -9.55
C SER A 170 28.31 -35.46 -10.70
N THR A 171 27.68 -36.38 -11.44
CA THR A 171 28.23 -36.97 -12.66
C THR A 171 28.33 -35.94 -13.78
N ASP A 172 29.13 -36.24 -14.79
CA ASP A 172 29.29 -35.34 -15.93
C ASP A 172 27.99 -35.25 -16.74
N GLU A 173 27.18 -36.33 -16.81
CA GLU A 173 25.84 -36.32 -17.44
C GLU A 173 24.92 -35.30 -16.70
N LYS A 174 24.96 -35.28 -15.37
CA LYS A 174 24.16 -34.34 -14.59
C LYS A 174 24.61 -32.90 -14.80
N LYS A 175 25.92 -32.65 -14.86
CA LYS A 175 26.47 -31.33 -15.19
C LYS A 175 26.07 -30.89 -16.61
N GLN A 176 26.11 -31.80 -17.59
CA GLN A 176 25.62 -31.51 -18.95
C GLN A 176 24.11 -31.25 -18.99
N GLN A 177 23.32 -31.97 -18.18
CA GLN A 177 21.90 -31.70 -18.04
C GLN A 177 21.67 -30.26 -17.55
N TRP A 178 22.37 -29.81 -16.49
CA TRP A 178 22.27 -28.45 -15.97
C TRP A 178 22.70 -27.38 -16.99
N LEU A 179 23.73 -27.62 -17.79
CA LEU A 179 24.09 -26.72 -18.90
C LEU A 179 22.93 -26.57 -19.90
N ARG A 180 22.28 -27.67 -20.28
CA ARG A 180 21.09 -27.66 -21.14
C ARG A 180 19.91 -26.92 -20.50
N GLU A 181 19.67 -27.13 -19.22
CA GLU A 181 18.61 -26.44 -18.48
C GLU A 181 18.85 -24.91 -18.41
N VAL A 182 20.10 -24.50 -18.17
CA VAL A 182 20.49 -23.07 -18.17
C VAL A 182 20.39 -22.45 -19.54
N TYR A 183 20.80 -23.17 -20.61
CA TYR A 183 20.58 -22.75 -21.98
C TYR A 183 19.08 -22.54 -22.25
N GLN A 184 18.23 -23.48 -21.85
CA GLN A 184 16.78 -23.36 -22.02
C GLN A 184 16.20 -22.18 -21.24
N LYS A 185 16.76 -21.82 -20.07
CA LYS A 185 16.37 -20.60 -19.34
C LYS A 185 16.66 -19.34 -20.16
N GLY A 186 17.82 -19.26 -20.81
CA GLY A 186 18.15 -18.18 -21.73
C GLY A 186 17.20 -18.16 -22.94
N ARG A 187 16.98 -19.28 -23.58
CA ARG A 187 16.10 -19.44 -24.75
C ARG A 187 14.63 -19.05 -24.44
N ASN A 188 14.15 -19.36 -23.25
CA ASN A 188 12.79 -19.05 -22.83
C ASN A 188 12.54 -17.53 -22.61
N LEU A 189 13.56 -16.68 -22.67
CA LEU A 189 13.39 -15.21 -22.61
C LEU A 189 12.56 -14.69 -23.80
N GLU A 190 12.50 -15.40 -24.91
CA GLU A 190 11.58 -15.13 -26.02
C GLU A 190 10.13 -14.96 -25.56
N ARG A 191 9.69 -15.80 -24.60
CA ARG A 191 8.34 -15.76 -24.02
C ARG A 191 8.15 -14.68 -22.93
N GLY A 192 9.24 -13.99 -22.60
CA GLY A 192 9.33 -12.98 -21.55
C GLY A 192 9.54 -13.59 -20.14
N VAL A 193 10.04 -12.76 -19.23
CA VAL A 193 10.41 -13.16 -17.86
C VAL A 193 9.20 -13.36 -16.96
N LEU A 194 8.12 -12.60 -17.18
CA LEU A 194 6.94 -12.63 -16.33
C LEU A 194 5.94 -13.68 -16.78
N THR A 195 5.48 -14.50 -15.84
CA THR A 195 4.34 -15.42 -16.08
C THR A 195 3.06 -14.63 -16.39
N PRO A 196 2.04 -15.23 -17.03
CA PRO A 196 0.74 -14.59 -17.24
C PRO A 196 0.13 -14.04 -15.95
N TRP A 197 0.24 -14.78 -14.84
CA TRP A 197 -0.23 -14.35 -13.52
C TRP A 197 0.54 -13.12 -12.99
N GLU A 198 1.86 -13.08 -13.14
CA GLU A 198 2.67 -11.92 -12.72
C GLU A 198 2.38 -10.69 -13.59
N LYS A 199 2.13 -10.87 -14.89
CA LYS A 199 1.68 -9.80 -15.79
C LYS A 199 0.33 -9.25 -15.34
N PHE A 200 -0.63 -10.12 -15.04
CA PHE A 200 -1.94 -9.77 -14.50
C PHE A 200 -1.81 -9.04 -13.15
N LYS A 201 -1.06 -9.60 -12.21
CA LYS A 201 -0.80 -8.97 -10.91
C LYS A 201 -0.16 -7.59 -11.05
N LYS A 202 0.82 -7.43 -11.93
CA LYS A 202 1.47 -6.13 -12.21
C LYS A 202 0.45 -5.09 -12.71
N LYS A 203 -0.52 -5.51 -13.52
CA LYS A 203 -1.59 -4.65 -14.05
C LYS A 203 -2.63 -4.28 -12.98
N ILE A 204 -2.99 -5.21 -12.10
CA ILE A 204 -4.05 -5.01 -11.09
C ILE A 204 -3.54 -4.34 -9.80
N THR A 205 -2.31 -4.61 -9.38
CA THR A 205 -1.76 -4.05 -8.12
C THR A 205 -1.87 -2.53 -8.00
N PRO A 206 -1.58 -1.71 -9.05
CA PRO A 206 -1.77 -0.26 -8.97
C PRO A 206 -3.22 0.15 -8.68
N TRP A 207 -4.19 -0.56 -9.25
CA TRP A 207 -5.62 -0.29 -9.01
C TRP A 207 -6.04 -0.64 -7.59
N ILE A 208 -5.57 -1.79 -7.05
CA ILE A 208 -5.80 -2.14 -5.63
C ILE A 208 -5.18 -1.08 -4.72
N GLN A 209 -3.97 -0.59 -5.05
CA GLN A 209 -3.33 0.50 -4.30
C GLN A 209 -4.14 1.80 -4.39
N ALA A 210 -4.67 2.14 -5.57
CA ALA A 210 -5.49 3.32 -5.77
C ALA A 210 -6.79 3.29 -4.96
N VAL A 211 -7.43 2.12 -4.83
CA VAL A 211 -8.66 1.94 -4.06
C VAL A 211 -8.45 2.19 -2.56
N ARG A 212 -7.26 1.93 -1.98
CA ARG A 212 -6.96 2.14 -0.55
C ARG A 212 -7.88 1.36 0.38
N LEU A 213 -8.02 0.05 0.14
CA LEU A 213 -8.96 -0.87 0.81
C LEU A 213 -8.98 -0.81 2.34
N GLN A 214 -7.94 -0.28 2.99
CA GLN A 214 -7.85 -0.18 4.45
C GLN A 214 -8.92 0.72 5.10
N PHE A 215 -9.59 1.57 4.34
CA PHE A 215 -10.61 2.50 4.87
C PHE A 215 -12.04 1.98 4.77
N TYR A 216 -12.32 1.00 3.92
CA TYR A 216 -13.68 0.50 3.62
C TYR A 216 -14.36 -0.32 4.73
N PRO A 217 -13.68 -1.03 5.63
CA PRO A 217 -14.35 -1.78 6.69
C PRO A 217 -15.25 -0.89 7.56
N MET A 218 -14.86 0.36 7.80
CA MET A 218 -15.67 1.30 8.58
C MET A 218 -17.00 1.61 7.88
N THR A 219 -16.97 1.88 6.57
CA THR A 219 -18.17 2.13 5.76
C THR A 219 -19.11 0.91 5.77
N PHE A 220 -18.56 -0.31 5.68
CA PHE A 220 -19.35 -1.54 5.77
C PHE A 220 -20.09 -1.67 7.10
N PHE A 221 -19.38 -1.49 8.21
CA PHE A 221 -20.00 -1.61 9.53
C PHE A 221 -21.01 -0.49 9.78
N ALA A 222 -20.69 0.75 9.42
CA ALA A 222 -21.63 1.87 9.57
C ALA A 222 -22.91 1.66 8.74
N TYR A 223 -22.77 1.20 7.50
CA TYR A 223 -23.91 0.84 6.66
C TYR A 223 -24.77 -0.27 7.28
N GLY A 224 -24.11 -1.32 7.78
CA GLY A 224 -24.78 -2.44 8.44
C GLY A 224 -25.51 -2.03 9.72
N ILE A 225 -24.95 -1.12 10.53
CA ILE A 225 -25.64 -0.57 11.71
C ILE A 225 -27.00 -0.02 11.32
N GLY A 226 -27.06 0.80 10.25
CA GLY A 226 -28.33 1.35 9.78
C GLY A 226 -29.31 0.29 9.30
N ALA A 227 -28.83 -0.66 8.49
CA ALA A 227 -29.66 -1.72 7.93
C ALA A 227 -30.23 -2.66 9.02
N PHE A 228 -29.39 -3.07 9.97
CA PHE A 228 -29.82 -3.95 11.07
C PHE A 228 -30.67 -3.21 12.12
N ALA A 229 -30.41 -1.90 12.33
CA ALA A 229 -31.29 -1.08 13.15
C ALA A 229 -32.73 -1.03 12.59
N PHE A 230 -32.88 -0.93 11.26
CA PHE A 230 -34.18 -1.05 10.60
C PHE A 230 -34.81 -2.41 10.84
N SER A 231 -34.05 -3.50 10.62
CA SER A 231 -34.54 -4.87 10.84
C SER A 231 -35.00 -5.11 12.27
N LYS A 232 -34.22 -4.62 13.25
CA LYS A 232 -34.56 -4.75 14.67
C LYS A 232 -35.88 -4.03 15.02
N LEU A 233 -36.17 -2.87 14.38
CA LEU A 233 -37.38 -2.10 14.62
C LEU A 233 -38.61 -2.65 13.91
N ASN A 234 -38.47 -3.20 12.70
CA ASN A 234 -39.57 -3.53 11.80
C ASN A 234 -39.73 -5.04 11.54
N GLY A 235 -38.77 -5.87 11.95
CA GLY A 235 -38.79 -7.32 11.74
C GLY A 235 -38.44 -7.79 10.34
N ASP A 236 -38.22 -6.87 9.38
CA ASP A 236 -37.92 -7.16 7.97
C ASP A 236 -36.46 -6.87 7.63
N PHE A 237 -35.88 -7.70 6.76
CA PHE A 237 -34.53 -7.48 6.23
C PHE A 237 -34.41 -7.98 4.79
N ASN A 238 -34.14 -7.08 3.87
CA ASN A 238 -33.89 -7.42 2.46
C ASN A 238 -32.41 -7.57 2.19
N ILE A 239 -31.91 -8.81 2.15
CA ILE A 239 -30.50 -9.12 1.92
C ILE A 239 -30.01 -8.65 0.55
N LEU A 240 -30.84 -8.68 -0.49
CA LEU A 240 -30.46 -8.23 -1.83
C LEU A 240 -30.22 -6.72 -1.85
N VAL A 241 -31.13 -5.94 -1.24
CA VAL A 241 -30.98 -4.50 -1.07
C VAL A 241 -29.76 -4.16 -0.22
N PHE A 242 -29.50 -4.94 0.83
CA PHE A 242 -28.32 -4.79 1.68
C PHE A 242 -27.04 -4.95 0.87
N VAL A 243 -26.89 -6.03 0.10
CA VAL A 243 -25.69 -6.31 -0.69
C VAL A 243 -25.51 -5.29 -1.80
N LEU A 244 -26.56 -4.99 -2.58
CA LEU A 244 -26.48 -4.03 -3.68
C LEU A 244 -26.23 -2.60 -3.18
N GLY A 245 -26.85 -2.22 -2.06
CA GLY A 245 -26.64 -0.93 -1.41
C GLY A 245 -25.20 -0.75 -0.92
N TYR A 246 -24.61 -1.79 -0.30
CA TYR A 246 -23.21 -1.73 0.06
C TYR A 246 -22.28 -1.64 -1.17
N ILE A 247 -22.53 -2.43 -2.22
CA ILE A 247 -21.76 -2.33 -3.47
C ILE A 247 -21.84 -0.92 -4.05
N LEU A 248 -23.02 -0.29 -4.03
CA LEU A 248 -23.19 1.10 -4.47
C LEU A 248 -22.31 2.06 -3.67
N LEU A 249 -22.37 2.02 -2.34
CA LEU A 249 -21.57 2.88 -1.47
C LEU A 249 -20.07 2.64 -1.66
N PHE A 250 -19.65 1.38 -1.79
CA PHE A 250 -18.27 1.00 -2.09
C PHE A 250 -17.78 1.64 -3.40
N LEU A 251 -18.57 1.57 -4.50
CA LEU A 251 -18.20 2.17 -5.77
C LEU A 251 -18.14 3.69 -5.69
N MET A 252 -19.06 4.32 -4.97
CA MET A 252 -19.05 5.77 -4.74
C MET A 252 -17.77 6.19 -3.99
N GLU A 253 -17.39 5.46 -2.95
CA GLU A 253 -16.17 5.71 -2.18
C GLU A 253 -14.92 5.56 -3.06
N VAL A 254 -14.87 4.54 -3.93
CA VAL A 254 -13.78 4.38 -4.92
C VAL A 254 -13.68 5.60 -5.82
N ILE A 255 -14.80 6.12 -6.33
CA ILE A 255 -14.80 7.32 -7.18
C ILE A 255 -14.26 8.52 -6.42
N VAL A 256 -14.68 8.71 -5.17
CA VAL A 256 -14.20 9.81 -4.31
C VAL A 256 -12.71 9.71 -4.04
N VAL A 257 -12.21 8.52 -3.73
CA VAL A 257 -10.76 8.28 -3.51
C VAL A 257 -9.96 8.55 -4.79
N PHE A 258 -10.45 8.12 -5.96
CA PHE A 258 -9.81 8.43 -7.25
C PHE A 258 -9.85 9.92 -7.57
N SER A 259 -10.94 10.60 -7.24
CA SER A 259 -11.07 12.05 -7.37
C SER A 259 -10.07 12.79 -6.48
N ASN A 260 -9.89 12.32 -5.24
CA ASN A 260 -8.89 12.87 -4.32
C ASN A 260 -7.48 12.72 -4.90
N ASP A 261 -7.09 11.52 -5.34
CA ASP A 261 -5.78 11.29 -5.98
C ASP A 261 -5.56 12.17 -7.22
N TYR A 262 -6.65 12.49 -7.96
CA TYR A 262 -6.56 13.34 -9.13
C TYR A 262 -6.39 14.83 -8.78
N TYR A 263 -7.22 15.37 -7.90
CA TYR A 263 -7.22 16.80 -7.56
C TYR A 263 -6.11 17.18 -6.58
N ASP A 264 -5.72 16.26 -5.67
CA ASP A 264 -4.66 16.48 -4.69
C ASP A 264 -3.25 16.08 -5.20
N ARG A 265 -3.12 15.69 -6.49
CA ARG A 265 -1.86 15.18 -7.04
C ARG A 265 -0.65 16.07 -6.75
N GLU A 266 -0.78 17.40 -6.90
CA GLU A 266 0.33 18.33 -6.67
C GLU A 266 0.63 18.46 -5.17
N THR A 267 -0.38 18.48 -4.31
CA THR A 267 -0.22 18.46 -2.85
C THR A 267 0.48 17.19 -2.40
N ASP A 268 0.02 16.04 -2.90
CA ASP A 268 0.62 14.73 -2.60
C ASP A 268 2.05 14.60 -3.13
N ARG A 269 2.39 15.25 -4.25
CA ARG A 269 3.75 15.32 -4.77
C ARG A 269 4.70 16.07 -3.81
N LEU A 270 4.23 17.14 -3.20
CA LEU A 270 4.99 17.93 -2.22
C LEU A 270 5.15 17.22 -0.89
N ASN A 271 4.27 16.25 -0.57
CA ASN A 271 4.35 15.52 0.67
C ASN A 271 5.54 14.55 0.69
N ARG A 272 6.52 14.88 1.55
CA ARG A 272 7.70 14.05 1.81
C ARG A 272 7.47 12.99 2.89
N PHE A 273 6.40 13.13 3.69
CA PHE A 273 6.13 12.31 4.87
C PHE A 273 4.93 11.38 4.70
N TYR A 274 4.68 10.97 3.46
CA TYR A 274 3.59 10.07 3.14
C TYR A 274 3.72 8.70 3.79
N SER A 275 2.58 8.08 4.08
CA SER A 275 2.47 6.77 4.69
C SER A 275 1.23 6.04 4.13
N PRO A 276 0.96 4.79 4.52
CA PRO A 276 -0.30 4.14 4.16
C PRO A 276 -1.55 4.92 4.60
N PHE A 277 -1.41 5.84 5.58
CA PHE A 277 -2.52 6.61 6.15
C PHE A 277 -2.64 8.04 5.59
N SER A 278 -1.61 8.58 4.93
CA SER A 278 -1.58 9.96 4.45
C SER A 278 -0.82 10.11 3.14
N GLY A 279 -1.04 11.22 2.39
CA GLY A 279 -0.32 11.56 1.16
C GLY A 279 -0.78 10.79 -0.08
N GLY A 280 -2.06 10.43 -0.16
CA GLY A 280 -2.69 9.79 -1.32
C GLY A 280 -2.21 8.37 -1.61
N SER A 281 -2.73 7.76 -2.67
CA SER A 281 -2.28 6.44 -3.14
C SER A 281 -0.95 6.49 -3.90
N ARG A 282 -0.56 7.65 -4.38
CA ARG A 282 0.64 7.95 -5.18
C ARG A 282 0.71 7.24 -6.54
N VAL A 283 -0.35 6.58 -6.99
CA VAL A 283 -0.33 5.84 -8.28
C VAL A 283 -0.13 6.75 -9.48
N LEU A 284 -0.67 7.99 -9.45
CA LEU A 284 -0.47 8.99 -10.48
C LEU A 284 0.94 9.59 -10.42
N ILE A 285 1.43 9.90 -9.22
CA ILE A 285 2.76 10.48 -8.99
C ILE A 285 3.87 9.53 -9.45
N ASN A 286 3.69 8.24 -9.17
CA ASN A 286 4.65 7.20 -9.54
C ASN A 286 4.46 6.69 -10.98
N GLY A 287 3.54 7.26 -11.78
CA GLY A 287 3.27 6.85 -13.15
C GLY A 287 2.73 5.42 -13.30
N LEU A 288 2.16 4.85 -12.23
CA LEU A 288 1.62 3.48 -12.22
C LEU A 288 0.27 3.39 -12.93
N ILE A 289 -0.53 4.45 -12.88
CA ILE A 289 -1.79 4.64 -13.60
C ILE A 289 -1.72 6.00 -14.29
N SER A 290 -2.18 6.10 -15.54
CA SER A 290 -2.28 7.38 -16.24
C SER A 290 -3.52 8.17 -15.81
N GLU A 291 -3.48 9.50 -15.89
CA GLU A 291 -4.64 10.35 -15.60
C GLU A 291 -5.85 10.00 -16.45
N SER A 292 -5.63 9.71 -17.74
CA SER A 292 -6.70 9.32 -18.66
C SER A 292 -7.35 8.00 -18.25
N ALA A 293 -6.56 7.03 -17.81
CA ALA A 293 -7.08 5.75 -17.32
C ALA A 293 -7.88 5.94 -16.02
N LEU A 294 -7.40 6.77 -15.08
CA LEU A 294 -8.10 7.06 -13.84
C LEU A 294 -9.43 7.77 -14.11
N LYS A 295 -9.44 8.80 -14.97
CA LYS A 295 -10.67 9.50 -15.41
C LYS A 295 -11.67 8.56 -16.08
N LYS A 296 -11.19 7.67 -16.96
CA LYS A 296 -12.05 6.66 -17.61
C LYS A 296 -12.66 5.72 -16.58
N ALA A 297 -11.89 5.25 -15.61
CA ALA A 297 -12.38 4.41 -14.52
C ALA A 297 -13.46 5.12 -13.69
N MET A 298 -13.24 6.38 -13.28
CA MET A 298 -14.25 7.18 -12.56
C MET A 298 -15.55 7.30 -13.35
N LYS A 299 -15.50 7.59 -14.66
CA LYS A 299 -16.69 7.68 -15.51
C LYS A 299 -17.47 6.36 -15.59
N ILE A 300 -16.76 5.23 -15.75
CA ILE A 300 -17.37 3.90 -15.80
C ILE A 300 -18.02 3.55 -14.45
N LEU A 301 -17.31 3.77 -13.36
CA LEU A 301 -17.83 3.52 -12.01
C LEU A 301 -19.02 4.40 -11.68
N PHE A 302 -19.00 5.68 -12.10
CA PHE A 302 -20.11 6.59 -11.94
C PHE A 302 -21.38 6.10 -12.69
N PHE A 303 -21.23 5.69 -13.95
CA PHE A 303 -22.34 5.11 -14.70
C PHE A 303 -22.92 3.86 -14.03
N ILE A 304 -22.05 2.94 -13.58
CA ILE A 304 -22.48 1.75 -12.83
C ILE A 304 -23.20 2.15 -11.53
N SER A 305 -22.70 3.15 -10.82
CA SER A 305 -23.33 3.66 -9.59
C SER A 305 -24.70 4.27 -9.84
N CYS A 306 -24.90 4.98 -10.96
CA CYS A 306 -26.22 5.49 -11.36
C CYS A 306 -27.22 4.35 -11.63
N VAL A 307 -26.81 3.31 -12.34
CA VAL A 307 -27.64 2.13 -12.58
C VAL A 307 -27.98 1.42 -11.27
N LEU A 308 -26.97 1.18 -10.41
CA LEU A 308 -27.20 0.56 -9.10
C LEU A 308 -28.11 1.40 -8.21
N THR A 309 -28.00 2.73 -8.25
CA THR A 309 -28.89 3.62 -7.50
C THR A 309 -30.33 3.39 -7.91
N ALA A 310 -30.62 3.33 -9.22
CA ALA A 310 -31.96 3.05 -9.73
C ALA A 310 -32.46 1.65 -9.30
N VAL A 311 -31.59 0.64 -9.37
CA VAL A 311 -31.92 -0.73 -8.96
C VAL A 311 -32.21 -0.80 -7.45
N VAL A 312 -31.35 -0.22 -6.61
CA VAL A 312 -31.56 -0.19 -5.15
C VAL A 312 -32.85 0.57 -4.81
N ALA A 313 -33.09 1.73 -5.44
CA ALA A 313 -34.30 2.52 -5.23
C ALA A 313 -35.58 1.77 -5.67
N PHE A 314 -35.51 0.94 -6.71
CA PHE A 314 -36.63 0.12 -7.17
C PHE A 314 -36.90 -1.09 -6.25
N LEU A 315 -35.85 -1.71 -5.73
CA LEU A 315 -35.95 -2.89 -4.86
C LEU A 315 -36.21 -2.54 -3.38
N SER A 316 -35.91 -1.31 -2.98
CA SER A 316 -36.13 -0.80 -1.64
C SER A 316 -37.64 -0.65 -1.34
N ALA A 317 -38.02 -0.90 -0.07
CA ALA A 317 -39.36 -0.56 0.41
C ALA A 317 -39.54 0.96 0.64
N ALA A 318 -38.45 1.75 0.58
CA ALA A 318 -38.51 3.21 0.68
C ALA A 318 -39.04 3.86 -0.61
N VAL A 319 -39.45 5.12 -0.48
CA VAL A 319 -39.90 5.90 -1.65
C VAL A 319 -38.75 6.12 -2.63
N PHE A 320 -38.92 5.74 -3.89
CA PHE A 320 -37.89 5.75 -4.94
C PHE A 320 -37.09 7.06 -5.00
N HIS A 321 -37.78 8.21 -5.07
CA HIS A 321 -37.07 9.50 -5.17
C HIS A 321 -36.28 9.86 -3.91
N GLN A 322 -36.65 9.37 -2.73
CA GLN A 322 -35.89 9.62 -1.50
C GLN A 322 -34.54 8.90 -1.53
N VAL A 323 -34.50 7.64 -1.99
CA VAL A 323 -33.25 6.89 -2.16
C VAL A 323 -32.35 7.58 -3.19
N VAL A 324 -32.91 7.95 -4.34
CA VAL A 324 -32.13 8.62 -5.40
C VAL A 324 -31.58 9.97 -4.92
N LEU A 325 -32.41 10.80 -4.28
CA LEU A 325 -31.98 12.10 -3.77
C LEU A 325 -30.91 11.97 -2.68
N MET A 326 -31.10 11.03 -1.75
CA MET A 326 -30.15 10.78 -0.66
C MET A 326 -28.79 10.35 -1.21
N VAL A 327 -28.73 9.41 -2.16
CA VAL A 327 -27.50 8.96 -2.81
C VAL A 327 -26.86 10.10 -3.57
N ALA A 328 -27.63 10.90 -4.31
CA ALA A 328 -27.12 12.05 -5.07
C ALA A 328 -26.51 13.10 -4.15
N VAL A 329 -27.20 13.47 -3.05
CA VAL A 329 -26.68 14.44 -2.06
C VAL A 329 -25.40 13.92 -1.39
N LEU A 330 -25.41 12.66 -0.94
CA LEU A 330 -24.22 12.05 -0.35
C LEU A 330 -23.04 12.08 -1.32
N PHE A 331 -23.25 11.67 -2.57
CA PHE A 331 -22.20 11.67 -3.58
C PHE A 331 -21.67 13.08 -3.85
N LEU A 332 -22.55 14.08 -3.98
CA LEU A 332 -22.15 15.48 -4.18
C LEU A 332 -21.32 16.02 -3.02
N ILE A 333 -21.71 15.72 -1.79
CA ILE A 333 -20.95 16.11 -0.58
C ILE A 333 -19.57 15.42 -0.58
N ALA A 334 -19.54 14.11 -0.82
CA ALA A 334 -18.32 13.32 -0.77
C ALA A 334 -17.33 13.70 -1.89
N ILE A 335 -17.77 13.86 -3.14
CA ILE A 335 -16.90 14.25 -4.27
C ILE A 335 -16.36 15.67 -4.10
N SER A 336 -17.17 16.57 -3.51
CA SER A 336 -16.80 17.96 -3.24
C SER A 336 -15.75 18.11 -2.13
N TYR A 337 -15.32 17.02 -1.52
CA TYR A 337 -14.21 17.04 -0.56
C TYR A 337 -12.96 17.69 -1.16
N THR A 338 -12.55 17.27 -2.38
CA THR A 338 -11.41 17.83 -3.11
C THR A 338 -11.78 18.46 -4.45
N ALA A 339 -12.90 18.03 -5.06
CA ALA A 339 -13.31 18.52 -6.37
C ALA A 339 -13.89 19.95 -6.30
N PRO A 340 -13.62 20.80 -7.33
CA PRO A 340 -14.28 22.09 -7.46
C PRO A 340 -15.79 21.90 -7.74
N PRO A 341 -16.64 22.92 -7.40
CA PRO A 341 -16.26 24.24 -6.88
C PRO A 341 -16.09 24.33 -5.37
N LEU A 342 -16.60 23.36 -4.59
CA LEU A 342 -16.67 23.48 -3.12
C LEU A 342 -15.34 23.23 -2.43
N LYS A 343 -14.59 22.20 -2.81
CA LYS A 343 -13.25 21.87 -2.24
C LYS A 343 -13.21 21.96 -0.71
N PHE A 344 -14.08 21.25 0.00
CA PHE A 344 -14.24 21.34 1.44
C PHE A 344 -12.93 21.17 2.22
N SER A 345 -12.03 20.29 1.78
CA SER A 345 -10.73 20.07 2.42
C SER A 345 -9.80 21.30 2.33
N TYR A 346 -9.98 22.13 1.30
CA TYR A 346 -9.23 23.39 1.15
C TYR A 346 -9.82 24.52 1.96
N ARG A 347 -11.07 24.42 2.41
CA ARG A 347 -11.83 25.46 3.09
C ARG A 347 -11.99 25.20 4.60
N GLY A 348 -11.36 24.15 5.15
CA GLY A 348 -11.42 23.80 6.57
C GLY A 348 -12.69 23.08 7.01
N TRP A 349 -13.46 22.53 6.05
CA TRP A 349 -14.65 21.71 6.31
C TRP A 349 -14.39 20.22 6.05
N GLY A 350 -13.17 19.87 5.62
CA GLY A 350 -12.83 18.51 5.22
C GLY A 350 -13.08 17.49 6.33
N GLU A 351 -12.64 17.79 7.54
CA GLU A 351 -12.75 16.89 8.69
C GLU A 351 -14.22 16.63 9.04
N VAL A 352 -15.06 17.65 9.02
CA VAL A 352 -16.51 17.53 9.30
C VAL A 352 -17.21 16.74 8.20
N VAL A 353 -16.87 17.00 6.93
CA VAL A 353 -17.45 16.28 5.78
C VAL A 353 -17.13 14.79 5.85
N VAL A 354 -15.87 14.41 6.11
CA VAL A 354 -15.50 12.99 6.25
C VAL A 354 -16.17 12.37 7.46
N GLY A 355 -16.19 13.05 8.61
CA GLY A 355 -16.89 12.58 9.80
C GLY A 355 -18.36 12.30 9.52
N PHE A 356 -19.07 13.26 8.91
CA PHE A 356 -20.50 13.15 8.59
C PHE A 356 -20.81 12.03 7.59
N THR A 357 -20.04 11.98 6.48
CA THR A 357 -20.28 10.99 5.42
C THR A 357 -20.04 9.56 5.89
N HIS A 358 -19.03 9.31 6.75
CA HIS A 358 -18.70 7.95 7.23
C HIS A 358 -19.39 7.55 8.53
N SER A 359 -20.21 8.43 9.10
CA SER A 359 -21.07 8.11 10.25
C SER A 359 -22.55 8.25 9.89
N PHE A 360 -23.09 9.44 10.02
CA PHE A 360 -24.54 9.70 9.84
C PHE A 360 -25.06 9.29 8.47
N ALA A 361 -24.39 9.74 7.38
CA ALA A 361 -24.92 9.54 6.04
C ALA A 361 -24.93 8.06 5.65
N VAL A 362 -23.86 7.30 5.98
CA VAL A 362 -23.76 5.88 5.65
C VAL A 362 -24.72 5.03 6.52
N ILE A 363 -24.88 5.36 7.81
CA ILE A 363 -25.89 4.70 8.68
C ILE A 363 -27.30 4.97 8.14
N LEU A 364 -27.59 6.22 7.76
CA LEU A 364 -28.88 6.57 7.15
C LEU A 364 -29.12 5.82 5.84
N CYS A 365 -28.09 5.67 4.97
CA CYS A 365 -28.22 4.86 3.78
C CYS A 365 -28.62 3.41 4.11
N GLY A 366 -27.98 2.78 5.09
CA GLY A 366 -28.36 1.45 5.53
C GLY A 366 -29.80 1.34 5.98
N PHE A 367 -30.23 2.29 6.80
CA PHE A 367 -31.59 2.33 7.36
C PHE A 367 -32.65 2.60 6.27
N VAL A 368 -32.45 3.61 5.43
CA VAL A 368 -33.40 4.03 4.39
C VAL A 368 -33.49 3.02 3.26
N PHE A 369 -32.38 2.41 2.85
CA PHE A 369 -32.41 1.39 1.78
C PHE A 369 -33.24 0.17 2.18
N GLN A 370 -33.33 -0.16 3.46
CA GLN A 370 -34.21 -1.21 3.95
C GLN A 370 -35.70 -0.81 4.04
N GLY A 371 -36.04 0.46 3.87
CA GLY A 371 -37.42 0.97 3.92
C GLY A 371 -37.69 1.96 5.06
N GLY A 372 -36.65 2.32 5.82
CA GLY A 372 -36.77 3.27 6.92
C GLY A 372 -36.96 4.73 6.44
N SER A 373 -37.49 5.56 7.33
CA SER A 373 -37.64 7.00 7.09
C SER A 373 -36.49 7.78 7.70
N MET A 374 -36.00 8.80 6.99
CA MET A 374 -34.98 9.74 7.51
C MET A 374 -35.41 10.51 8.76
N GLY A 375 -36.75 10.60 9.03
CA GLY A 375 -37.28 11.24 10.21
C GLY A 375 -37.20 10.40 11.51
N VAL A 376 -36.81 9.14 11.42
CA VAL A 376 -36.58 8.29 12.59
C VAL A 376 -35.29 8.72 13.29
N ILE A 377 -35.38 8.99 14.61
CA ILE A 377 -34.25 9.54 15.38
C ILE A 377 -33.12 8.55 15.61
N LEU A 378 -33.43 7.24 15.64
CA LEU A 378 -32.46 6.19 16.00
C LEU A 378 -31.17 6.17 15.17
N PRO A 379 -31.21 6.15 13.81
CA PRO A 379 -29.97 6.16 13.02
C PRO A 379 -29.12 7.39 13.28
N TRP A 380 -29.73 8.54 13.61
CA TRP A 380 -29.02 9.76 13.98
C TRP A 380 -28.31 9.61 15.33
N LEU A 381 -28.96 9.03 16.34
CA LEU A 381 -28.34 8.77 17.63
C LEU A 381 -27.17 7.78 17.52
N LEU A 382 -27.29 6.73 16.71
CA LEU A 382 -26.22 5.77 16.44
C LEU A 382 -25.02 6.41 15.71
N GLY A 383 -25.27 7.46 14.91
CA GLY A 383 -24.23 8.22 14.20
C GLY A 383 -23.37 9.08 15.11
N ILE A 384 -23.87 9.57 16.24
CA ILE A 384 -23.16 10.52 17.13
C ILE A 384 -21.83 9.95 17.64
N PRO A 385 -21.78 8.81 18.34
CA PRO A 385 -20.53 8.31 18.90
C PRO A 385 -19.51 7.92 17.80
N LEU A 386 -20.01 7.40 16.69
CA LEU A 386 -19.16 7.08 15.54
C LEU A 386 -18.55 8.36 14.95
N PHE A 387 -19.33 9.41 14.73
CA PHE A 387 -18.85 10.72 14.28
C PHE A 387 -17.76 11.27 15.22
N LEU A 388 -18.02 11.30 16.52
CA LEU A 388 -17.09 11.81 17.52
C LEU A 388 -15.76 11.02 17.52
N SER A 389 -15.80 9.71 17.28
CA SER A 389 -14.61 8.86 17.24
C SER A 389 -13.81 8.99 15.94
N ILE A 390 -14.43 9.36 14.81
CA ILE A 390 -13.78 9.55 13.52
C ILE A 390 -12.97 10.84 13.48
N ILE A 391 -13.50 11.93 14.02
CA ILE A 391 -12.89 13.26 13.93
C ILE A 391 -11.43 13.31 14.41
N PRO A 392 -11.03 12.69 15.55
CA PRO A 392 -9.62 12.66 15.97
C PRO A 392 -8.67 12.07 14.93
N ALA A 393 -9.08 10.97 14.27
CA ALA A 393 -8.27 10.30 13.25
C ALA A 393 -8.08 11.21 12.03
N ILE A 394 -9.13 11.90 11.58
CA ILE A 394 -9.05 12.79 10.41
C ILE A 394 -8.21 14.03 10.72
N ILE A 395 -8.38 14.65 11.91
CA ILE A 395 -7.58 15.80 12.34
C ILE A 395 -6.09 15.41 12.37
N MET A 396 -5.75 14.30 13.01
CA MET A 396 -4.37 13.85 13.12
C MET A 396 -3.81 13.42 11.76
N GLY A 397 -4.65 12.89 10.87
CA GLY A 397 -4.26 12.55 9.49
C GLY A 397 -3.71 13.74 8.69
N GLY A 398 -4.09 14.97 9.02
CA GLY A 398 -3.51 16.19 8.44
C GLY A 398 -2.11 16.57 8.96
N VAL A 399 -1.61 15.95 10.02
CA VAL A 399 -0.28 16.29 10.59
C VAL A 399 0.88 15.91 9.67
N PRO A 400 0.93 14.71 9.06
CA PRO A 400 1.94 14.36 8.05
C PRO A 400 1.89 15.25 6.81
N ASP A 401 0.68 15.67 6.42
CA ASP A 401 0.44 16.46 5.22
C ASP A 401 0.64 17.97 5.43
N PHE A 402 0.82 18.42 6.69
CA PHE A 402 0.86 19.82 7.11
C PHE A 402 1.71 20.73 6.21
N ALA A 403 2.95 20.34 5.92
CA ALA A 403 3.87 21.19 5.14
C ALA A 403 3.42 21.30 3.68
N ALA A 404 2.99 20.17 3.08
CA ALA A 404 2.50 20.09 1.71
C ALA A 404 1.16 20.82 1.56
N ASP A 405 0.22 20.62 2.47
CA ASP A 405 -1.07 21.28 2.49
C ASP A 405 -0.91 22.80 2.62
N LYS A 406 -0.05 23.27 3.52
CA LYS A 406 0.24 24.70 3.68
C LYS A 406 0.83 25.31 2.40
N GLN A 407 1.76 24.61 1.75
CA GLN A 407 2.39 25.06 0.52
C GLN A 407 1.39 25.08 -0.66
N ALA A 408 0.44 24.14 -0.69
CA ALA A 408 -0.60 24.06 -1.71
C ALA A 408 -1.83 24.94 -1.42
N GLY A 409 -1.84 25.71 -0.32
CA GLY A 409 -2.99 26.53 0.09
C GLY A 409 -4.20 25.75 0.59
N LYS A 410 -4.02 24.47 0.99
CA LYS A 410 -5.08 23.63 1.54
C LYS A 410 -5.29 23.92 3.02
N GLY A 411 -6.49 24.40 3.36
CA GLY A 411 -6.81 24.92 4.70
C GLY A 411 -7.36 23.87 5.66
N THR A 412 -6.70 22.70 5.82
CA THR A 412 -7.07 21.68 6.79
C THR A 412 -6.98 22.21 8.23
N LEU A 413 -7.67 21.59 9.20
CA LEU A 413 -7.60 22.01 10.61
C LEU A 413 -6.16 22.02 11.13
N ALA A 414 -5.34 21.05 10.73
CA ALA A 414 -3.94 21.03 11.08
C ALA A 414 -3.19 22.28 10.57
N VAL A 415 -3.47 22.74 9.33
CA VAL A 415 -2.86 23.95 8.75
C VAL A 415 -3.37 25.22 9.42
N ARG A 416 -4.69 25.32 9.67
CA ARG A 416 -5.32 26.52 10.26
C ARG A 416 -4.94 26.74 11.72
N LEU A 417 -4.94 25.68 12.50
CA LEU A 417 -4.72 25.76 13.95
C LEU A 417 -3.25 25.53 14.34
N GLY A 418 -2.48 24.91 13.46
CA GLY A 418 -1.16 24.36 13.77
C GLY A 418 -1.24 22.99 14.46
N LYS A 419 -0.16 22.20 14.35
CA LYS A 419 -0.10 20.81 14.81
C LYS A 419 -0.49 20.61 16.28
N ASN A 420 -0.10 21.54 17.18
CA ASN A 420 -0.42 21.45 18.61
C ASN A 420 -1.91 21.63 18.89
N ARG A 421 -2.51 22.72 18.39
CA ARG A 421 -3.93 22.99 18.63
C ARG A 421 -4.81 21.94 17.97
N ALA A 422 -4.42 21.43 16.80
CA ALA A 422 -5.09 20.30 16.16
C ALA A 422 -5.10 19.06 17.05
N ALA A 423 -3.96 18.75 17.71
CA ALA A 423 -3.90 17.62 18.65
C ALA A 423 -4.78 17.86 19.91
N TYR A 424 -4.90 19.09 20.43
CA TYR A 424 -5.85 19.40 21.50
C TYR A 424 -7.31 19.21 21.06
N PHE A 425 -7.65 19.58 19.82
CA PHE A 425 -8.96 19.31 19.26
C PHE A 425 -9.22 17.80 19.12
N ALA A 426 -8.22 17.03 18.72
CA ALA A 426 -8.33 15.56 18.69
C ALA A 426 -8.60 14.99 20.10
N VAL A 427 -7.87 15.45 21.13
CA VAL A 427 -8.12 15.10 22.55
C VAL A 427 -9.55 15.43 22.96
N PHE A 428 -10.04 16.62 22.63
CA PHE A 428 -11.40 17.04 22.95
C PHE A 428 -12.46 16.10 22.37
N PHE A 429 -12.33 15.71 21.09
CA PHE A 429 -13.28 14.79 20.46
C PHE A 429 -13.15 13.34 20.98
N VAL A 430 -11.96 12.89 21.37
CA VAL A 430 -11.81 11.60 22.07
C VAL A 430 -12.56 11.64 23.40
N LEU A 431 -12.45 12.71 24.19
CA LEU A 431 -13.17 12.87 25.44
C LEU A 431 -14.70 12.91 25.22
N LEU A 432 -15.16 13.65 24.20
CA LEU A 432 -16.59 13.66 23.84
C LEU A 432 -17.10 12.28 23.44
N SER A 433 -16.31 11.51 22.70
CA SER A 433 -16.71 10.13 22.33
C SER A 433 -16.79 9.22 23.55
N VAL A 434 -15.91 9.38 24.55
CA VAL A 434 -16.02 8.68 25.85
C VAL A 434 -17.27 9.09 26.60
N ILE A 435 -17.53 10.41 26.68
CA ILE A 435 -18.74 10.94 27.35
C ILE A 435 -20.00 10.40 26.67
N SER A 436 -20.01 10.31 25.34
CA SER A 436 -21.18 9.75 24.61
C SER A 436 -21.54 8.31 25.02
N ILE A 437 -20.56 7.50 25.47
CA ILE A 437 -20.81 6.14 25.96
C ILE A 437 -21.77 6.17 27.16
N PHE A 438 -21.55 7.09 28.10
CA PHE A 438 -22.41 7.18 29.29
C PHE A 438 -23.83 7.60 28.92
N PHE A 439 -24.03 8.57 28.02
CA PHE A 439 -25.35 8.94 27.52
C PHE A 439 -26.05 7.80 26.77
N LEU A 440 -25.33 6.99 26.02
CA LEU A 440 -25.88 5.83 25.32
C LEU A 440 -26.40 4.78 26.30
N LYS A 441 -25.75 4.64 27.45
CA LYS A 441 -26.10 3.65 28.48
C LYS A 441 -27.33 4.04 29.30
N GLU A 442 -27.78 5.30 29.25
CA GLU A 442 -28.99 5.76 29.94
C GLU A 442 -30.30 5.38 29.18
N SER A 443 -30.19 5.06 27.88
CA SER A 443 -31.32 4.61 27.06
C SER A 443 -31.33 3.09 27.01
N ASP A 444 -32.40 2.44 27.49
CA ASP A 444 -32.55 0.98 27.48
C ASP A 444 -32.22 0.36 26.11
N TYR A 445 -32.75 0.97 25.04
CA TYR A 445 -32.51 0.49 23.69
C TYR A 445 -31.03 0.62 23.22
N LEU A 446 -30.40 1.76 23.49
CA LEU A 446 -29.00 1.99 23.11
C LEU A 446 -28.05 1.21 24.02
N ASP A 447 -28.43 0.98 25.28
CA ASP A 447 -27.69 0.08 26.17
C ASP A 447 -27.63 -1.35 25.62
N GLU A 448 -28.74 -1.88 25.11
CA GLU A 448 -28.78 -3.19 24.46
C GLU A 448 -27.85 -3.23 23.22
N VAL A 449 -27.87 -2.18 22.40
CA VAL A 449 -27.10 -2.09 21.16
C VAL A 449 -25.58 -2.04 21.43
N TYR A 450 -25.12 -1.32 22.43
CA TYR A 450 -23.70 -1.21 22.75
C TYR A 450 -23.21 -2.24 23.78
N GLY A 451 -24.09 -2.65 24.71
CA GLY A 451 -23.75 -3.58 25.78
C GLY A 451 -22.59 -3.10 26.66
N ASN A 452 -22.16 -3.94 27.60
CA ASN A 452 -21.06 -3.58 28.51
C ASN A 452 -19.66 -3.63 27.83
N ILE A 453 -19.53 -4.29 26.69
CA ILE A 453 -18.26 -4.40 25.96
C ILE A 453 -17.77 -3.03 25.49
N ILE A 454 -18.65 -2.05 25.28
CA ILE A 454 -18.29 -0.69 24.88
C ILE A 454 -17.37 0.00 25.89
N TYR A 455 -17.42 -0.37 27.18
CA TYR A 455 -16.51 0.20 28.18
C TYR A 455 -15.03 -0.09 27.91
N LEU A 456 -14.71 -1.12 27.12
CA LEU A 456 -13.34 -1.36 26.66
C LEU A 456 -12.82 -0.23 25.75
N ALA A 457 -13.72 0.50 25.10
CA ALA A 457 -13.35 1.69 24.33
C ALA A 457 -12.74 2.79 25.23
N ILE A 458 -13.11 2.84 26.53
CA ILE A 458 -12.53 3.80 27.47
C ILE A 458 -11.05 3.49 27.72
N ILE A 459 -10.69 2.21 27.86
CA ILE A 459 -9.28 1.78 28.02
C ILE A 459 -8.49 2.14 26.77
N HIS A 460 -9.08 1.91 25.60
CA HIS A 460 -8.47 2.27 24.32
C HIS A 460 -8.32 3.79 24.16
N ALA A 461 -9.35 4.56 24.55
CA ALA A 461 -9.29 6.02 24.59
C ALA A 461 -8.13 6.52 25.46
N PHE A 462 -7.91 5.90 26.63
CA PHE A 462 -6.81 6.25 27.53
C PHE A 462 -5.45 6.04 26.85
N TRP A 463 -5.29 4.95 26.10
CA TRP A 463 -4.08 4.73 25.32
C TRP A 463 -3.91 5.80 24.23
N LEU A 464 -4.95 6.10 23.46
CA LEU A 464 -4.92 7.16 22.43
C LEU A 464 -4.59 8.52 23.04
N LEU A 465 -5.25 8.88 24.16
CA LEU A 465 -5.00 10.13 24.89
C LEU A 465 -3.54 10.24 25.38
N SER A 466 -2.95 9.13 25.86
CA SER A 466 -1.54 9.10 26.27
C SER A 466 -0.59 9.40 25.11
N MET A 467 -0.88 8.84 23.93
CA MET A 467 -0.09 9.09 22.72
C MET A 467 -0.24 10.54 22.23
N LEU A 468 -1.46 11.09 22.26
CA LEU A 468 -1.72 12.49 21.91
C LEU A 468 -1.05 13.44 22.91
N TYR A 469 -1.10 13.15 24.22
CA TYR A 469 -0.41 13.90 25.23
C TYR A 469 1.11 13.91 25.00
N LYS A 470 1.72 12.75 24.73
CA LYS A 470 3.14 12.63 24.38
C LYS A 470 3.46 13.48 23.13
N PHE A 471 2.62 13.41 22.10
CA PHE A 471 2.76 14.22 20.90
C PHE A 471 2.73 15.72 21.23
N ILE A 472 1.77 16.19 22.06
CA ILE A 472 1.64 17.59 22.47
C ILE A 472 2.87 18.07 23.25
N ARG A 473 3.45 17.22 24.12
CA ARG A 473 4.62 17.57 24.95
C ARG A 473 5.94 17.54 24.19
N THR A 474 6.03 16.84 23.07
CA THR A 474 7.25 16.78 22.27
C THR A 474 7.52 18.15 21.64
N GLU A 475 8.69 18.76 21.87
CA GLU A 475 9.05 20.07 21.32
C GLU A 475 9.08 20.07 19.81
N LYS A 476 9.88 19.18 19.21
CA LYS A 476 9.96 18.98 17.75
C LYS A 476 8.97 17.93 17.32
N LYS A 477 7.81 18.37 16.79
CA LYS A 477 6.74 17.46 16.36
C LYS A 477 7.21 16.51 15.28
N PRO A 478 6.98 15.20 15.44
CA PRO A 478 7.25 14.24 14.37
C PRO A 478 6.38 14.54 13.15
N ASN A 479 6.94 14.35 11.96
CA ASN A 479 6.19 14.49 10.72
C ASN A 479 5.42 13.21 10.36
N ARG A 480 5.84 12.04 10.90
CA ARG A 480 5.11 10.78 10.78
C ARG A 480 4.54 10.39 12.13
N ILE A 481 3.27 9.97 12.12
CA ILE A 481 2.50 9.61 13.31
C ILE A 481 1.73 8.30 13.10
N ASP A 482 2.32 7.37 12.36
CA ASP A 482 1.65 6.11 11.95
C ASP A 482 1.08 5.34 13.15
N GLY A 483 1.78 5.34 14.30
CA GLY A 483 1.28 4.74 15.53
C GLY A 483 0.00 5.41 16.07
N ILE A 484 -0.05 6.76 16.08
CA ILE A 484 -1.26 7.50 16.49
C ILE A 484 -2.40 7.20 15.50
N MET A 485 -2.11 7.16 14.19
CA MET A 485 -3.12 6.84 13.17
C MET A 485 -3.68 5.43 13.33
N ALA A 486 -2.82 4.43 13.54
CA ALA A 486 -3.25 3.05 13.74
C ALA A 486 -4.15 2.92 14.99
N VAL A 487 -3.76 3.54 16.11
CA VAL A 487 -4.55 3.52 17.35
C VAL A 487 -5.87 4.29 17.20
N SER A 488 -5.87 5.43 16.48
CA SER A 488 -7.10 6.18 16.21
C SER A 488 -8.07 5.39 15.33
N LEU A 489 -7.60 4.75 14.25
CA LEU A 489 -8.44 3.94 13.37
C LEU A 489 -9.01 2.70 14.07
N SER A 490 -8.20 2.03 14.92
CA SER A 490 -8.69 0.90 15.73
C SER A 490 -9.65 1.35 16.83
N TYR A 491 -9.52 2.58 17.34
CA TYR A 491 -10.45 3.16 18.30
C TYR A 491 -11.85 3.34 17.71
N ILE A 492 -11.95 3.81 16.46
CA ILE A 492 -13.24 3.96 15.75
C ILE A 492 -14.01 2.63 15.70
N MET A 493 -13.28 1.51 15.60
CA MET A 493 -13.92 0.19 15.47
C MET A 493 -14.83 -0.19 16.65
N TRP A 494 -14.62 0.35 17.85
CA TRP A 494 -15.54 0.14 18.96
C TRP A 494 -16.95 0.66 18.67
N PHE A 495 -17.06 1.81 18.04
CA PHE A 495 -18.31 2.49 17.72
C PHE A 495 -18.94 2.02 16.40
N ALA A 496 -18.20 1.26 15.60
CA ALA A 496 -18.70 0.65 14.38
C ALA A 496 -19.01 -0.84 14.54
N LEU A 497 -18.07 -1.64 15.08
CA LEU A 497 -18.18 -3.09 15.13
C LEU A 497 -19.11 -3.56 16.25
N VAL A 498 -19.07 -2.93 17.43
CA VAL A 498 -19.91 -3.35 18.57
C VAL A 498 -21.40 -3.23 18.24
N PRO A 499 -21.92 -2.05 17.82
CA PRO A 499 -23.34 -1.94 17.46
C PRO A 499 -23.68 -2.79 16.22
N PHE A 500 -22.77 -2.96 15.26
CA PHE A 500 -22.99 -3.85 14.14
C PHE A 500 -23.28 -5.29 14.59
N ILE A 501 -22.43 -5.87 15.45
CA ILE A 501 -22.59 -7.26 15.94
C ILE A 501 -23.85 -7.41 16.81
N LYS A 502 -24.17 -6.39 17.59
CA LYS A 502 -25.32 -6.45 18.50
C LYS A 502 -26.67 -6.28 17.81
N LEU A 503 -26.67 -5.60 16.66
CA LEU A 503 -27.90 -5.41 15.86
C LEU A 503 -28.11 -6.54 14.83
N ALA A 504 -27.00 -7.16 14.32
CA ALA A 504 -27.04 -8.30 13.39
C ALA A 504 -27.57 -9.56 14.07
#